data_96bff9e97b379ae5f6cca7ec0da122c5
#
_entry.id   96bff9e97b379ae5f6cca7ec0da122c5
#
_cell.length_a   1.000
_cell.length_b   1.000
_cell.length_c   1.000
_cell.angle_alpha   90.00
_cell.angle_beta   90.00
_cell.angle_gamma   90.00
#
_symmetry.space_group_name_H-M   'P 1'
#
loop_
_entity.id
_entity.type
_entity.pdbx_description
1 polymer ?
#
loop_
_entity_poly.entity_id
_entity_poly.type
_entity_poly.pdbx_seq_one_letter_code
_entity_poly.pdbx_strand_id
1 'polypeptide(L)'
;HDAYSCDLLPADDDSPNHYAGDCWPVIAEGWDLIIMHPPCTALAVSGNAHYGTGMAKNAMRHEAIEWTLSLFEHAKKHAPQVAFENPVGVLPVKPTQYVQPWQFGHPESKKTGLWLHNLPPLAETENVKELFDSLPKNQQQRLHYLPPTKDRWKIRSETFQGIADAMAAQWSN
;
A
#
# COMPACT_ATOMS: atom_id res chain seq x y z
N HIS A 1 -13.68 -12.51 -8.57
CA HIS A 1 -13.87 -12.09 -7.17
C HIS A 1 -15.06 -11.16 -7.04
N ASP A 2 -15.76 -11.28 -5.94
CA ASP A 2 -16.76 -10.31 -5.52
C ASP A 2 -16.02 -9.28 -4.64
N ALA A 3 -15.50 -8.22 -5.27
CA ALA A 3 -14.59 -7.27 -4.66
C ALA A 3 -15.29 -5.94 -4.36
N TYR A 4 -14.99 -5.40 -3.19
CA TYR A 4 -15.47 -4.10 -2.74
C TYR A 4 -14.28 -3.21 -2.36
N SER A 5 -14.45 -1.91 -2.48
CA SER A 5 -13.49 -0.91 -2.01
C SER A 5 -14.10 0.01 -0.97
N CYS A 6 -13.26 0.60 -0.12
CA CYS A 6 -13.67 1.59 0.87
C CYS A 6 -12.63 2.71 0.97
N ASP A 7 -13.06 3.94 0.83
CA ASP A 7 -12.25 5.15 1.03
C ASP A 7 -13.14 6.31 1.49
N LEU A 8 -12.56 7.35 2.07
CA LEU A 8 -13.27 8.60 2.37
C LEU A 8 -13.69 9.35 1.11
N LEU A 9 -12.98 9.12 0.00
CA LEU A 9 -13.28 9.70 -1.31
C LEU A 9 -14.19 8.77 -2.12
N PRO A 10 -14.96 9.29 -3.09
CA PRO A 10 -15.73 8.47 -4.01
C PRO A 10 -14.81 7.61 -4.89
N ALA A 11 -15.35 6.52 -5.44
CA ALA A 11 -14.64 5.71 -6.43
C ALA A 11 -14.30 6.52 -7.68
N ASP A 12 -13.13 6.26 -8.25
CA ASP A 12 -12.69 6.95 -9.48
C ASP A 12 -13.39 6.43 -10.75
N ASP A 13 -13.93 5.22 -10.68
CA ASP A 13 -14.56 4.50 -11.79
C ASP A 13 -16.08 4.37 -11.63
N ASP A 14 -16.70 5.15 -10.73
CA ASP A 14 -18.11 5.09 -10.39
C ASP A 14 -18.60 3.66 -10.03
N SER A 15 -17.72 2.80 -9.50
CA SER A 15 -18.04 1.44 -9.10
C SER A 15 -19.18 1.40 -8.08
N PRO A 16 -20.24 0.59 -8.30
CA PRO A 16 -21.29 0.40 -7.30
C PRO A 16 -20.82 -0.36 -6.06
N ASN A 17 -19.68 -1.05 -6.13
CA ASN A 17 -19.09 -1.81 -5.04
C ASN A 17 -18.09 -0.95 -4.25
N HIS A 18 -18.46 0.30 -3.94
CA HIS A 18 -17.63 1.23 -3.20
C HIS A 18 -18.37 1.81 -1.98
N TYR A 19 -17.74 1.69 -0.83
CA TYR A 19 -18.18 2.35 0.41
C TYR A 19 -17.44 3.67 0.57
N ALA A 20 -18.13 4.80 0.37
CA ALA A 20 -17.57 6.11 0.63
C ALA A 20 -17.73 6.46 2.13
N GLY A 21 -16.65 6.34 2.92
CA GLY A 21 -16.72 6.62 4.36
C GLY A 21 -15.65 5.94 5.20
N ASP A 22 -15.93 5.81 6.48
CA ASP A 22 -15.04 5.18 7.45
C ASP A 22 -14.91 3.68 7.21
N CYS A 23 -13.68 3.19 7.13
CA CYS A 23 -13.40 1.78 6.88
C CYS A 23 -13.66 0.86 8.09
N TRP A 24 -13.67 1.37 9.32
CA TRP A 24 -13.83 0.53 10.51
C TRP A 24 -15.14 -0.27 10.53
N PRO A 25 -16.33 0.33 10.27
CA PRO A 25 -17.57 -0.43 10.18
C PRO A 25 -17.57 -1.43 9.03
N VAL A 26 -17.02 -1.06 7.87
CA VAL A 26 -16.96 -1.92 6.67
C VAL A 26 -16.11 -3.17 6.94
N ILE A 27 -14.95 -3.01 7.59
CA ILE A 27 -14.10 -4.13 8.02
C ILE A 27 -14.88 -5.08 8.92
N ALA A 28 -15.73 -4.56 9.81
CA ALA A 28 -16.50 -5.34 10.78
C ALA A 28 -17.65 -6.17 10.15
N GLU A 29 -18.01 -5.94 8.89
CA GLU A 29 -19.01 -6.75 8.18
C GLU A 29 -18.54 -8.20 7.95
N GLY A 30 -17.24 -8.45 7.99
CA GLY A 30 -16.64 -9.77 7.79
C GLY A 30 -16.38 -10.09 6.33
N TRP A 31 -15.13 -10.41 6.02
CA TRP A 31 -14.62 -10.63 4.65
C TRP A 31 -13.74 -11.87 4.61
N ASP A 32 -13.63 -12.51 3.46
CA ASP A 32 -12.67 -13.62 3.27
C ASP A 32 -11.22 -13.09 3.22
N LEU A 33 -11.03 -11.94 2.59
CA LEU A 33 -9.74 -11.26 2.45
C LEU A 33 -9.91 -9.75 2.59
N ILE A 34 -9.05 -9.12 3.38
CA ILE A 34 -8.94 -7.66 3.46
C ILE A 34 -7.54 -7.24 3.02
N ILE A 35 -7.46 -6.35 2.03
CA ILE A 35 -6.22 -5.69 1.62
C ILE A 35 -6.33 -4.20 1.96
N MET A 36 -5.39 -3.69 2.76
CA MET A 36 -5.42 -2.33 3.27
C MET A 36 -4.26 -1.50 2.73
N HIS A 37 -4.54 -0.23 2.45
CA HIS A 37 -3.56 0.78 2.04
C HIS A 37 -3.58 1.98 3.01
N PRO A 38 -3.06 1.83 4.24
CA PRO A 38 -3.07 2.91 5.22
C PRO A 38 -2.34 4.16 4.73
N PRO A 39 -2.77 5.38 5.13
CA PRO A 39 -2.11 6.62 4.72
C PRO A 39 -0.62 6.63 5.05
N CYS A 40 0.23 6.71 4.03
CA CYS A 40 1.68 6.58 4.19
C CYS A 40 2.43 7.90 4.47
N THR A 41 1.78 9.05 4.36
CA THR A 41 2.43 10.37 4.41
C THR A 41 3.25 10.60 5.67
N ALA A 42 2.71 10.26 6.84
CA ALA A 42 3.42 10.37 8.10
C ALA A 42 4.32 9.15 8.39
N LEU A 43 4.05 8.01 7.76
CA LEU A 43 4.75 6.75 8.00
C LEU A 43 6.00 6.55 7.16
N ALA A 44 6.04 7.07 5.93
CA ALA A 44 7.16 6.89 5.01
C ALA A 44 8.43 7.62 5.48
N VAL A 45 9.61 7.01 5.23
CA VAL A 45 10.90 7.67 5.51
C VAL A 45 11.08 8.98 4.75
N SER A 46 10.48 9.12 3.57
CA SER A 46 10.47 10.38 2.81
C SER A 46 9.78 11.54 3.53
N GLY A 47 8.94 11.25 4.52
CA GLY A 47 8.28 12.24 5.37
C GLY A 47 9.12 12.71 6.57
N ASN A 48 10.35 12.20 6.78
CA ASN A 48 11.14 12.48 7.98
C ASN A 48 11.43 13.98 8.21
N ALA A 49 11.55 14.76 7.13
CA ALA A 49 11.77 16.21 7.23
C ALA A 49 10.60 16.97 7.91
N HIS A 50 9.41 16.39 7.97
CA HIS A 50 8.22 17.01 8.54
C HIS A 50 7.69 16.28 9.78
N TYR A 51 7.83 14.96 9.82
CA TYR A 51 7.24 14.08 10.83
C TYR A 51 8.28 13.38 11.72
N GLY A 52 9.59 13.58 11.46
CA GLY A 52 10.67 12.97 12.25
C GLY A 52 10.74 13.49 13.67
N THR A 53 11.56 12.86 14.49
CA THR A 53 11.81 13.27 15.89
C THR A 53 12.24 14.74 15.95
N GLY A 54 11.61 15.51 16.82
CA GLY A 54 11.86 16.95 16.97
C GLY A 54 11.15 17.84 15.94
N MET A 55 10.44 17.29 14.96
CA MET A 55 9.65 18.05 14.01
C MET A 55 8.26 18.40 14.55
N ALA A 56 7.70 19.54 14.12
CA ALA A 56 6.41 20.03 14.59
C ALA A 56 5.23 19.04 14.38
N LYS A 57 5.33 18.16 13.37
CA LYS A 57 4.32 17.15 13.06
C LYS A 57 4.65 15.74 13.60
N ASN A 58 5.59 15.64 14.52
CA ASN A 58 5.99 14.33 15.06
C ASN A 58 4.84 13.60 15.77
N ALA A 59 3.98 14.31 16.50
CA ALA A 59 2.81 13.72 17.14
C ALA A 59 1.88 13.02 16.14
N MET A 60 1.63 13.63 14.97
CA MET A 60 0.82 13.01 13.90
C MET A 60 1.41 11.69 13.39
N ARG A 61 2.74 11.52 13.45
CA ARG A 61 3.38 10.25 13.11
C ARG A 61 3.06 9.15 14.13
N HIS A 62 3.10 9.47 15.40
CA HIS A 62 2.75 8.51 16.45
C HIS A 62 1.28 8.09 16.34
N GLU A 63 0.38 9.04 16.14
CA GLU A 63 -1.05 8.76 15.90
C GLU A 63 -1.26 7.88 14.65
N ALA A 64 -0.54 8.16 13.55
CA ALA A 64 -0.62 7.36 12.33
C ALA A 64 -0.11 5.94 12.52
N ILE A 65 0.96 5.74 13.31
CA ILE A 65 1.48 4.42 13.67
C ILE A 65 0.44 3.64 14.47
N GLU A 66 -0.09 4.24 15.54
CA GLU A 66 -1.09 3.61 16.41
C GLU A 66 -2.37 3.26 15.63
N TRP A 67 -2.85 4.18 14.82
CA TRP A 67 -4.03 3.97 13.98
C TRP A 67 -3.83 2.81 13.00
N THR A 68 -2.69 2.78 12.27
CA THR A 68 -2.40 1.73 11.30
C THR A 68 -2.31 0.36 11.95
N LEU A 69 -1.61 0.24 13.08
CA LEU A 69 -1.49 -1.02 13.79
C LEU A 69 -2.82 -1.47 14.38
N SER A 70 -3.61 -0.55 14.94
CA SER A 70 -4.93 -0.83 15.48
C SER A 70 -5.89 -1.31 14.39
N LEU A 71 -5.84 -0.69 13.20
CA LEU A 71 -6.65 -1.10 12.05
C LEU A 71 -6.27 -2.50 11.58
N PHE A 72 -4.98 -2.83 11.54
CA PHE A 72 -4.52 -4.17 11.16
C PHE A 72 -4.98 -5.23 12.17
N GLU A 73 -4.87 -4.94 13.48
CA GLU A 73 -5.38 -5.85 14.52
C GLU A 73 -6.91 -5.98 14.48
N HIS A 74 -7.62 -4.91 14.12
CA HIS A 74 -9.06 -4.97 13.91
C HIS A 74 -9.42 -5.85 12.71
N ALA A 75 -8.78 -5.64 11.57
CA ALA A 75 -9.02 -6.45 10.37
C ALA A 75 -8.80 -7.95 10.60
N LYS A 76 -7.76 -8.35 11.35
CA LYS A 76 -7.47 -9.74 11.70
C LYS A 76 -8.56 -10.41 12.55
N LYS A 77 -9.43 -9.64 13.20
CA LYS A 77 -10.58 -10.19 13.96
C LYS A 77 -11.78 -10.44 13.08
N HIS A 78 -11.84 -9.82 11.89
CA HIS A 78 -13.00 -9.82 11.02
C HIS A 78 -12.76 -10.50 9.67
N ALA A 79 -11.51 -10.89 9.37
CA ALA A 79 -11.16 -11.64 8.18
C ALA A 79 -10.10 -12.69 8.50
N PRO A 80 -10.20 -13.92 7.94
CA PRO A 80 -9.18 -14.95 8.10
C PRO A 80 -7.87 -14.60 7.42
N GLN A 81 -7.89 -13.79 6.36
CA GLN A 81 -6.74 -13.37 5.57
C GLN A 81 -6.68 -11.86 5.49
N VAL A 82 -5.52 -11.27 5.85
CA VAL A 82 -5.35 -9.81 5.82
C VAL A 82 -3.97 -9.45 5.30
N ALA A 83 -3.91 -8.46 4.44
CA ALA A 83 -2.68 -7.80 4.05
C ALA A 83 -2.79 -6.29 4.28
N PHE A 84 -1.70 -5.64 4.65
CA PHE A 84 -1.58 -4.20 4.40
C PHE A 84 -0.27 -3.86 3.69
N GLU A 85 -0.36 -2.86 2.85
CA GLU A 85 0.71 -2.33 2.02
C GLU A 85 1.12 -0.95 2.54
N ASN A 86 2.43 -0.71 2.69
CA ASN A 86 2.96 0.61 2.96
C ASN A 86 4.39 0.73 2.42
N PRO A 87 4.85 1.91 1.99
CA PRO A 87 6.24 2.10 1.58
C PRO A 87 7.19 1.88 2.76
N VAL A 88 8.48 1.82 2.46
CA VAL A 88 9.53 1.78 3.50
C VAL A 88 9.34 2.94 4.47
N GLY A 89 9.14 2.63 5.73
CA GLY A 89 8.70 3.59 6.74
C GLY A 89 9.22 3.31 8.15
N VAL A 90 8.53 3.89 9.10
CA VAL A 90 8.91 3.94 10.51
C VAL A 90 8.04 3.03 11.39
N LEU A 91 7.24 2.15 10.79
CA LEU A 91 6.44 1.21 11.57
C LEU A 91 7.36 0.32 12.43
N PRO A 92 7.03 0.11 13.72
CA PRO A 92 7.87 -0.65 14.64
C PRO A 92 7.87 -2.16 14.34
N VAL A 93 6.91 -2.63 13.54
CA VAL A 93 6.83 -4.01 13.07
C VAL A 93 7.40 -4.13 11.66
N LYS A 94 8.24 -5.13 11.44
CA LYS A 94 8.81 -5.37 10.10
C LYS A 94 7.76 -5.98 9.18
N PRO A 95 7.75 -5.65 7.88
CA PRO A 95 6.90 -6.33 6.92
C PRO A 95 7.32 -7.80 6.77
N THR A 96 6.36 -8.62 6.42
CA THR A 96 6.59 -10.04 6.07
C THR A 96 7.44 -10.14 4.80
N GLN A 97 7.23 -9.21 3.85
CA GLN A 97 7.93 -9.17 2.58
C GLN A 97 8.11 -7.74 2.10
N TYR A 98 9.16 -7.49 1.33
CA TYR A 98 9.26 -6.31 0.47
C TYR A 98 9.12 -6.72 -0.99
N VAL A 99 8.33 -5.96 -1.74
CA VAL A 99 8.15 -6.12 -3.18
C VAL A 99 8.62 -4.88 -3.94
N GLN A 100 8.94 -5.09 -5.21
CA GLN A 100 9.30 -4.04 -6.16
C GLN A 100 8.51 -4.22 -7.46
N PRO A 101 8.08 -3.14 -8.13
CA PRO A 101 7.34 -3.23 -9.38
C PRO A 101 8.04 -4.04 -10.48
N TRP A 102 9.38 -4.01 -10.55
CA TRP A 102 10.14 -4.78 -11.54
C TRP A 102 10.07 -6.31 -11.35
N GLN A 103 9.59 -6.80 -10.20
CA GLN A 103 9.28 -8.20 -9.96
C GLN A 103 7.93 -8.63 -10.60
N PHE A 104 7.14 -7.64 -11.03
CA PHE A 104 5.76 -7.80 -11.49
C PHE A 104 5.50 -7.06 -12.82
N GLY A 105 6.47 -7.03 -13.73
CA GLY A 105 6.32 -6.53 -15.09
C GLY A 105 6.47 -5.01 -15.28
N HIS A 106 6.80 -4.25 -14.23
CA HIS A 106 6.94 -2.79 -14.33
C HIS A 106 8.37 -2.34 -14.05
N PRO A 107 9.14 -1.84 -15.03
CA PRO A 107 10.56 -1.51 -14.85
C PRO A 107 10.76 -0.21 -14.04
N GLU A 108 10.12 -0.13 -12.89
CA GLU A 108 10.14 1.01 -11.98
C GLU A 108 10.51 0.59 -10.55
N SER A 109 10.90 1.54 -9.71
CA SER A 109 11.14 1.33 -8.28
C SER A 109 10.06 2.01 -7.43
N LYS A 110 9.42 1.21 -6.59
CA LYS A 110 8.57 1.63 -5.47
C LYS A 110 8.64 0.53 -4.43
N LYS A 111 9.74 0.51 -3.65
CA LYS A 111 9.90 -0.53 -2.62
C LYS A 111 8.79 -0.43 -1.59
N THR A 112 7.99 -1.48 -1.54
CA THR A 112 6.78 -1.54 -0.74
C THR A 112 6.86 -2.72 0.23
N GLY A 113 6.50 -2.51 1.48
CA GLY A 113 6.36 -3.56 2.50
C GLY A 113 4.95 -4.12 2.48
N LEU A 114 4.87 -5.44 2.64
CA LEU A 114 3.62 -6.18 2.83
C LEU A 114 3.64 -6.82 4.21
N TRP A 115 2.64 -6.52 5.02
CA TRP A 115 2.38 -7.17 6.31
C TRP A 115 1.22 -8.13 6.12
N LEU A 116 1.51 -9.41 6.26
CA LEU A 116 0.61 -10.50 5.87
C LEU A 116 0.13 -11.26 7.12
N HIS A 117 -1.16 -11.54 7.16
CA HIS A 117 -1.78 -12.43 8.14
C HIS A 117 -2.48 -13.57 7.40
N ASN A 118 -2.02 -14.81 7.64
CA ASN A 118 -2.50 -16.04 6.99
C ASN A 118 -2.46 -16.00 5.45
N LEU A 119 -1.55 -15.23 4.89
CA LEU A 119 -1.32 -15.13 3.45
C LEU A 119 0.11 -15.54 3.13
N PRO A 120 0.36 -16.25 2.02
CA PRO A 120 1.70 -16.52 1.56
C PRO A 120 2.35 -15.24 1.02
N PRO A 121 3.69 -15.09 1.12
CA PRO A 121 4.39 -14.06 0.38
C PRO A 121 4.10 -14.14 -1.11
N LEU A 122 4.01 -12.98 -1.79
CA LEU A 122 3.81 -12.94 -3.24
C LEU A 122 5.05 -13.50 -3.97
N ALA A 123 4.82 -14.45 -4.86
CA ALA A 123 5.81 -14.88 -5.83
C ALA A 123 5.88 -13.88 -6.99
N GLU A 124 7.09 -13.65 -7.50
CA GLU A 124 7.30 -12.83 -8.69
C GLU A 124 6.55 -13.43 -9.89
N THR A 125 5.91 -12.58 -10.71
CA THR A 125 5.17 -13.02 -11.90
C THR A 125 5.95 -12.76 -13.18
N GLU A 126 6.51 -11.57 -13.33
CA GLU A 126 7.29 -11.16 -14.49
C GLU A 126 8.48 -10.31 -14.04
N ASN A 127 9.64 -10.92 -13.90
CA ASN A 127 10.84 -10.20 -13.46
C ASN A 127 11.50 -9.47 -14.63
N VAL A 128 11.34 -8.13 -14.64
CA VAL A 128 11.92 -7.24 -15.64
C VAL A 128 13.14 -6.46 -15.10
N LYS A 129 13.90 -7.09 -14.18
CA LYS A 129 15.04 -6.43 -13.51
C LYS A 129 16.13 -5.98 -14.48
N GLU A 130 16.44 -6.76 -15.50
CA GLU A 130 17.43 -6.39 -16.51
C GLU A 130 17.01 -5.13 -17.28
N LEU A 131 15.74 -5.06 -17.69
CA LEU A 131 15.20 -3.88 -18.33
C LEU A 131 15.25 -2.68 -17.37
N PHE A 132 14.81 -2.85 -16.11
CA PHE A 132 14.90 -1.81 -15.10
C PHE A 132 16.33 -1.27 -14.95
N ASP A 133 17.34 -2.14 -14.86
CA ASP A 133 18.74 -1.75 -14.68
C ASP A 133 19.30 -1.01 -15.90
N SER A 134 18.78 -1.27 -17.10
CA SER A 134 19.19 -0.59 -18.34
C SER A 134 18.63 0.82 -18.49
N LEU A 135 17.58 1.17 -17.75
CA LEU A 135 16.92 2.46 -17.85
C LEU A 135 17.66 3.57 -17.08
N PRO A 136 17.57 4.83 -17.52
CA PRO A 136 18.08 5.96 -16.77
C PRO A 136 17.30 6.16 -15.46
N LYS A 137 17.95 6.72 -14.43
CA LYS A 137 17.38 6.87 -13.08
C LYS A 137 16.02 7.57 -13.03
N ASN A 138 15.79 8.56 -13.88
CA ASN A 138 14.52 9.27 -13.92
C ASN A 138 13.36 8.39 -14.41
N GLN A 139 13.63 7.38 -15.22
CA GLN A 139 12.63 6.38 -15.62
C GLN A 139 12.48 5.30 -14.54
N GLN A 140 13.59 4.77 -14.01
CA GLN A 140 13.55 3.83 -12.87
C GLN A 140 12.78 4.37 -11.68
N GLN A 141 12.88 5.67 -11.41
CA GLN A 141 12.27 6.36 -10.27
C GLN A 141 11.22 7.37 -10.70
N ARG A 142 10.44 7.07 -11.74
CA ARG A 142 9.45 7.98 -12.33
C ARG A 142 8.57 8.65 -11.27
N LEU A 143 8.06 7.91 -10.30
CA LEU A 143 7.22 8.44 -9.22
C LEU A 143 7.94 9.46 -8.33
N HIS A 144 9.27 9.36 -8.18
CA HIS A 144 10.05 10.34 -7.43
C HIS A 144 10.20 11.67 -8.21
N TYR A 145 10.39 11.56 -9.52
CA TYR A 145 10.61 12.71 -10.41
C TYR A 145 9.33 13.37 -10.93
N LEU A 146 8.14 12.91 -10.52
CA LEU A 146 6.89 13.57 -10.87
C LEU A 146 6.90 15.05 -10.44
N PRO A 147 6.45 15.97 -11.32
CA PRO A 147 6.33 17.38 -10.99
C PRO A 147 5.32 17.60 -9.85
N PRO A 148 5.41 18.71 -9.12
CA PRO A 148 4.51 19.03 -8.00
C PRO A 148 3.13 19.49 -8.50
N THR A 149 2.37 18.57 -9.13
CA THR A 149 0.99 18.79 -9.57
C THR A 149 -0.01 18.42 -8.47
N LYS A 150 -1.27 18.84 -8.62
CA LYS A 150 -2.35 18.51 -7.69
C LYS A 150 -2.57 16.99 -7.58
N ASP A 151 -2.37 16.25 -8.67
CA ASP A 151 -2.64 14.81 -8.76
C ASP A 151 -1.41 13.94 -8.45
N ARG A 152 -0.26 14.58 -8.13
CA ARG A 152 0.98 13.86 -7.82
C ARG A 152 0.81 12.83 -6.70
N TRP A 153 0.05 13.17 -5.68
CA TRP A 153 -0.20 12.27 -4.54
C TRP A 153 -0.98 11.03 -4.99
N LYS A 154 -2.00 11.21 -5.83
CA LYS A 154 -2.84 10.14 -6.38
C LYS A 154 -1.98 9.16 -7.19
N ILE A 155 -1.25 9.65 -8.20
CA ILE A 155 -0.35 8.83 -9.03
C ILE A 155 0.67 8.05 -8.18
N ARG A 156 1.15 8.63 -7.09
CA ARG A 156 2.10 7.97 -6.19
C ARG A 156 1.46 6.94 -5.26
N SER A 157 0.19 7.07 -4.96
CA SER A 157 -0.55 6.13 -4.10
C SER A 157 -0.98 4.87 -4.84
N GLU A 158 -1.17 4.93 -6.15
CA GLU A 158 -1.62 3.80 -6.96
C GLU A 158 -0.72 2.56 -6.79
N THR A 159 -1.35 1.41 -6.62
CA THR A 159 -0.67 0.11 -6.67
C THR A 159 -0.39 -0.25 -8.13
N PHE A 160 0.82 -0.72 -8.42
CA PHE A 160 1.16 -1.19 -9.77
C PHE A 160 0.29 -2.39 -10.16
N GLN A 161 -0.23 -2.36 -11.38
CA GLN A 161 -1.18 -3.37 -11.87
C GLN A 161 -0.66 -4.80 -11.70
N GLY A 162 0.60 -5.06 -12.05
CA GLY A 162 1.18 -6.40 -11.90
C GLY A 162 1.23 -6.89 -10.44
N ILE A 163 1.37 -5.98 -9.46
CA ILE A 163 1.30 -6.33 -8.04
C ILE A 163 -0.16 -6.65 -7.66
N ALA A 164 -1.12 -5.84 -8.10
CA ALA A 164 -2.53 -6.08 -7.85
C ALA A 164 -3.01 -7.39 -8.47
N ASP A 165 -2.60 -7.69 -9.70
CA ASP A 165 -2.91 -8.95 -10.38
C ASP A 165 -2.31 -10.17 -9.66
N ALA A 166 -1.06 -10.03 -9.15
CA ALA A 166 -0.43 -11.06 -8.35
C ALA A 166 -1.17 -11.32 -7.04
N MET A 167 -1.60 -10.27 -6.34
CA MET A 167 -2.43 -10.38 -5.13
C MET A 167 -3.75 -11.10 -5.45
N ALA A 168 -4.44 -10.67 -6.52
CA ALA A 168 -5.69 -11.28 -6.95
C ALA A 168 -5.53 -12.77 -7.32
N ALA A 169 -4.46 -13.14 -8.02
CA ALA A 169 -4.24 -14.51 -8.46
C ALA A 169 -3.73 -15.44 -7.36
N GLN A 170 -2.85 -14.95 -6.47
CA GLN A 170 -2.14 -15.80 -5.49
C GLN A 170 -2.83 -15.86 -4.13
N TRP A 171 -3.70 -14.92 -3.81
CA TRP A 171 -4.45 -14.88 -2.56
C TRP A 171 -5.94 -15.25 -2.73
N SER A 172 -6.30 -15.75 -3.91
CA SER A 172 -7.63 -16.25 -4.23
C SER A 172 -7.72 -17.72 -3.91
N ASN A 173 -8.17 -18.07 -2.75
CA ASN A 173 -8.50 -19.47 -2.42
C ASN A 173 -9.89 -19.55 -1.78
#